data_704e8ebd8857dcd2999ea3b688413e19
#
_entry.id   704e8ebd8857dcd2999ea3b688413e19
#
_cell.length_a   1.000
_cell.length_b   1.000
_cell.length_c   1.000
_cell.angle_alpha   90.00
_cell.angle_beta   90.00
_cell.angle_gamma   90.00
#
_symmetry.space_group_name_H-M   'P 1'
#
loop_
_entity.id
_entity.type
_entity.pdbx_description
1 polymer ?
#
loop_
_entity_poly.entity_id
_entity_poly.type
_entity_poly.pdbx_seq_one_letter_code
_entity_poly.pdbx_strand_id
1 'polypeptide(L)'
;MTGREHGWAGVGWKDWQDHGVVRWRLDRGADPEGWGGGRLLHHVARFGSPEVVAEVARRVADVDALEDGTTALWEAVLSDRPDNARALAAAGADPWRPLVGGWSPGRLGLAGPTPDLFPLPEGERGLTGAERAAAREGRRLVAALGDLYYDGTGLACVAGIDAEEAVHRLEAVHRAAAPPEDEDPDGRPNPYGGLYPYDEGELGLTVGVTTVPGGCVVTQPWGFAPQMPGVLARLSAGTVCYGLYANPKSGDQGSIVRDGTVEGSDLHPGGAPDPDATSEEVLASYLYRHNAVAYSCAFVGLRPADARAVTGPPDLWVELPQRDHWNL
;
A
#
# COMPACT_ATOMS: atom_id res chain seq x y z
N MET A 1 18.71 10.35 -27.39
CA MET A 1 18.33 11.77 -27.39
C MET A 1 18.65 12.30 -26.01
N THR A 2 19.68 13.13 -25.90
CA THR A 2 20.14 13.72 -24.64
C THR A 2 19.10 14.76 -24.21
N GLY A 3 18.19 14.38 -23.30
CA GLY A 3 17.32 15.32 -22.61
C GLY A 3 18.21 16.28 -21.80
N ARG A 4 18.20 17.54 -22.15
CA ARG A 4 18.75 18.60 -21.32
C ARG A 4 18.01 18.54 -19.99
N GLU A 5 18.70 18.20 -18.92
CA GLU A 5 18.26 18.45 -17.55
C GLU A 5 18.19 19.96 -17.35
N HIS A 6 17.08 20.57 -17.71
CA HIS A 6 16.87 22.03 -17.82
C HIS A 6 17.00 22.69 -16.42
N GLY A 7 18.24 22.79 -15.92
CA GLY A 7 18.55 23.49 -14.69
C GLY A 7 18.39 22.72 -13.38
N TRP A 8 17.92 21.46 -13.42
CA TRP A 8 17.69 20.61 -12.23
C TRP A 8 18.81 19.62 -11.96
N ALA A 9 19.89 19.61 -12.74
CA ALA A 9 21.03 18.71 -12.53
C ALA A 9 21.62 18.88 -11.11
N GLY A 10 21.83 17.73 -10.43
CA GLY A 10 22.42 17.68 -9.08
C GLY A 10 21.47 18.09 -7.93
N VAL A 11 20.17 18.26 -8.19
CA VAL A 11 19.16 18.40 -7.12
C VAL A 11 18.98 17.06 -6.45
N GLY A 12 19.23 17.01 -5.14
CA GLY A 12 19.05 15.82 -4.31
C GLY A 12 17.68 15.79 -3.64
N TRP A 13 17.35 14.65 -3.04
CA TRP A 13 16.06 14.42 -2.39
C TRP A 13 15.68 15.50 -1.35
N LYS A 14 16.65 15.96 -0.55
CA LYS A 14 16.42 16.97 0.49
C LYS A 14 16.20 18.38 -0.06
N ASP A 15 16.71 18.67 -1.26
CA ASP A 15 16.62 19.97 -1.87
C ASP A 15 15.16 20.34 -2.23
N TRP A 16 14.30 19.34 -2.47
CA TRP A 16 12.87 19.56 -2.71
C TRP A 16 12.11 20.11 -1.51
N GLN A 17 12.69 20.06 -0.31
CA GLN A 17 12.15 20.68 0.90
C GLN A 17 12.68 22.11 1.10
N ASP A 18 13.71 22.51 0.38
CA ASP A 18 14.36 23.82 0.50
C ASP A 18 13.84 24.81 -0.55
N HIS A 19 12.93 25.67 -0.11
CA HIS A 19 12.37 26.73 -0.95
C HIS A 19 13.45 27.65 -1.57
N GLY A 20 14.53 27.96 -0.80
CA GLY A 20 15.61 28.80 -1.28
C GLY A 20 16.36 28.19 -2.46
N VAL A 21 16.65 26.88 -2.38
CA VAL A 21 17.31 26.13 -3.46
C VAL A 21 16.43 26.08 -4.69
N VAL A 22 15.17 25.67 -4.56
CA VAL A 22 14.24 25.55 -5.70
C VAL A 22 14.02 26.90 -6.38
N ARG A 23 13.73 27.96 -5.60
CA ARG A 23 13.57 29.30 -6.12
C ARG A 23 14.81 29.80 -6.85
N TRP A 24 16.01 29.61 -6.26
CA TRP A 24 17.28 29.99 -6.89
C TRP A 24 17.49 29.31 -8.25
N ARG A 25 17.12 28.03 -8.37
CA ARG A 25 17.16 27.29 -9.64
C ARG A 25 16.20 27.86 -10.67
N LEU A 26 14.93 28.07 -10.29
CA LEU A 26 13.90 28.64 -11.14
C LEU A 26 14.28 30.05 -11.64
N ASP A 27 14.84 30.91 -10.76
CA ASP A 27 15.28 32.28 -11.12
C ASP A 27 16.45 32.26 -12.11
N ARG A 28 17.16 31.11 -12.24
CA ARG A 28 18.24 30.89 -13.22
C ARG A 28 17.80 30.16 -14.48
N GLY A 29 16.50 29.99 -14.68
CA GLY A 29 15.94 29.38 -15.87
C GLY A 29 15.81 27.87 -15.85
N ALA A 30 15.78 27.24 -14.65
CA ALA A 30 15.31 25.86 -14.54
C ALA A 30 13.87 25.79 -15.01
N ASP A 31 13.54 24.70 -15.73
CA ASP A 31 12.21 24.49 -16.30
C ASP A 31 11.16 24.22 -15.21
N PRO A 32 10.16 25.08 -15.02
CA PRO A 32 9.09 24.84 -14.05
C PRO A 32 8.10 23.75 -14.49
N GLU A 33 8.06 23.40 -15.79
CA GLU A 33 7.09 22.44 -16.32
C GLU A 33 7.57 20.99 -16.23
N GLY A 34 8.89 20.75 -16.21
CA GLY A 34 9.42 19.40 -16.32
C GLY A 34 10.62 19.07 -15.43
N TRP A 35 10.61 17.83 -14.92
CA TRP A 35 11.74 17.23 -14.20
C TRP A 35 11.74 15.71 -14.38
N GLY A 36 12.90 15.14 -14.72
CA GLY A 36 13.07 13.68 -14.76
C GLY A 36 12.18 12.92 -15.76
N GLY A 37 11.64 13.62 -16.77
CA GLY A 37 10.72 13.05 -17.75
C GLY A 37 9.25 13.20 -17.41
N GLY A 38 8.92 13.76 -16.22
CA GLY A 38 7.58 14.05 -15.77
C GLY A 38 7.37 15.55 -15.46
N ARG A 39 6.23 15.87 -14.85
CA ARG A 39 5.89 17.23 -14.43
C ARG A 39 6.48 17.57 -13.07
N LEU A 40 7.21 18.67 -12.99
CA LEU A 40 7.80 19.14 -11.75
C LEU A 40 6.75 19.36 -10.66
N LEU A 41 5.59 19.95 -11.01
CA LEU A 41 4.55 20.25 -10.03
C LEU A 41 3.98 18.97 -9.35
N HIS A 42 3.83 17.86 -10.11
CA HIS A 42 3.42 16.57 -9.55
C HIS A 42 4.47 16.02 -8.59
N HIS A 43 5.74 16.12 -8.98
CA HIS A 43 6.84 15.68 -8.13
C HIS A 43 6.89 16.44 -6.80
N VAL A 44 6.86 17.78 -6.83
CA VAL A 44 6.92 18.58 -5.60
C VAL A 44 5.64 18.51 -4.79
N ALA A 45 4.48 18.22 -5.40
CA ALA A 45 3.23 17.96 -4.69
C ALA A 45 3.36 16.78 -3.72
N ARG A 46 4.09 15.73 -4.12
CA ARG A 46 4.35 14.54 -3.30
C ARG A 46 5.49 14.75 -2.29
N PHE A 47 6.57 15.40 -2.70
CA PHE A 47 7.85 15.35 -1.99
C PHE A 47 8.36 16.73 -1.52
N GLY A 48 7.81 17.82 -2.04
CA GLY A 48 8.22 19.18 -1.71
C GLY A 48 7.62 19.70 -0.39
N SER A 49 8.13 20.85 0.06
CA SER A 49 7.47 21.64 1.09
C SER A 49 6.32 22.48 0.49
N PRO A 50 5.35 22.96 1.29
CA PRO A 50 4.26 23.79 0.81
C PRO A 50 4.74 25.08 0.12
N GLU A 51 5.85 25.65 0.58
CA GLU A 51 6.46 26.84 0.00
C GLU A 51 7.05 26.55 -1.39
N VAL A 52 7.68 25.38 -1.56
CA VAL A 52 8.18 24.91 -2.86
C VAL A 52 7.02 24.68 -3.82
N VAL A 53 5.97 24.01 -3.37
CA VAL A 53 4.75 23.78 -4.18
C VAL A 53 4.17 25.10 -4.63
N ALA A 54 3.98 26.07 -3.73
CA ALA A 54 3.47 27.40 -4.07
C ALA A 54 4.38 28.15 -5.06
N GLU A 55 5.71 28.01 -4.93
CA GLU A 55 6.68 28.63 -5.83
C GLU A 55 6.59 28.05 -7.25
N VAL A 56 6.54 26.74 -7.39
CA VAL A 56 6.43 26.06 -8.68
C VAL A 56 5.06 26.33 -9.31
N ALA A 57 3.97 26.23 -8.53
CA ALA A 57 2.61 26.46 -9.00
C ALA A 57 2.40 27.89 -9.62
N ARG A 58 3.10 28.90 -9.10
CA ARG A 58 3.05 30.26 -9.69
C ARG A 58 3.79 30.39 -11.04
N ARG A 59 4.61 29.41 -11.41
CA ARG A 59 5.48 29.47 -12.59
C ARG A 59 5.06 28.53 -13.71
N VAL A 60 4.21 27.55 -13.43
CA VAL A 60 3.63 26.68 -14.45
C VAL A 60 2.52 27.41 -15.21
N ALA A 61 2.31 27.00 -16.46
CA ALA A 61 1.26 27.60 -17.29
C ALA A 61 -0.15 27.13 -16.87
N ASP A 62 -0.26 25.88 -16.39
CA ASP A 62 -1.52 25.27 -15.96
C ASP A 62 -1.28 24.44 -14.71
N VAL A 63 -1.87 24.88 -13.59
CA VAL A 63 -1.77 24.19 -12.28
C VAL A 63 -2.55 22.87 -12.27
N ASP A 64 -3.55 22.73 -13.14
CA ASP A 64 -4.38 21.53 -13.30
C ASP A 64 -3.95 20.64 -14.49
N ALA A 65 -2.73 20.87 -15.01
CA ALA A 65 -2.19 20.04 -16.07
C ALA A 65 -2.11 18.57 -15.63
N LEU A 66 -2.47 17.67 -16.54
CA LEU A 66 -2.49 16.24 -16.26
C LEU A 66 -1.13 15.57 -16.53
N GLU A 67 -0.79 14.60 -15.70
CA GLU A 67 0.21 13.57 -15.91
C GLU A 67 -0.42 12.23 -15.55
N ASP A 68 -0.39 11.27 -16.45
CA ASP A 68 -1.02 9.95 -16.29
C ASP A 68 -2.48 9.99 -15.80
N GLY A 69 -3.23 10.99 -16.27
CA GLY A 69 -4.65 11.18 -15.93
C GLY A 69 -4.92 11.86 -14.58
N THR A 70 -3.88 12.25 -13.82
CA THR A 70 -4.00 12.91 -12.51
C THR A 70 -3.46 14.33 -12.52
N THR A 71 -3.84 15.16 -11.52
CA THR A 71 -3.30 16.50 -11.30
C THR A 71 -2.30 16.48 -10.13
N ALA A 72 -1.47 17.51 -10.02
CA ALA A 72 -0.60 17.69 -8.86
C ALA A 72 -1.39 17.72 -7.53
N LEU A 73 -2.60 18.29 -7.56
CA LEU A 73 -3.48 18.30 -6.38
C LEU A 73 -3.95 16.88 -5.99
N TRP A 74 -4.23 16.02 -6.97
CA TRP A 74 -4.52 14.61 -6.72
C TRP A 74 -3.33 13.92 -6.04
N GLU A 75 -2.13 14.14 -6.55
CA GLU A 75 -0.90 13.56 -5.98
C GLU A 75 -0.66 14.01 -4.53
N ALA A 76 -0.91 15.29 -4.22
CA ALA A 76 -0.78 15.80 -2.86
C ALA A 76 -1.78 15.12 -1.90
N VAL A 77 -3.04 14.94 -2.32
CA VAL A 77 -4.07 14.27 -1.51
C VAL A 77 -3.77 12.78 -1.35
N LEU A 78 -3.40 12.10 -2.45
CA LEU A 78 -3.07 10.68 -2.42
C LEU A 78 -1.85 10.38 -1.53
N SER A 79 -0.87 11.29 -1.50
CA SER A 79 0.36 11.17 -0.71
C SER A 79 0.24 11.71 0.72
N ASP A 80 -0.96 12.02 1.18
CA ASP A 80 -1.25 12.58 2.52
C ASP A 80 -0.42 13.84 2.84
N ARG A 81 -0.43 14.78 1.87
CA ARG A 81 0.25 16.08 1.97
C ARG A 81 -0.77 17.23 2.04
N PRO A 82 -1.52 17.36 3.13
CA PRO A 82 -2.63 18.33 3.21
C PRO A 82 -2.17 19.78 3.02
N ASP A 83 -0.98 20.15 3.49
CA ASP A 83 -0.47 21.53 3.32
C ASP A 83 -0.05 21.81 1.89
N ASN A 84 0.52 20.83 1.17
CA ASN A 84 0.79 20.93 -0.26
C ASN A 84 -0.51 21.05 -1.05
N ALA A 85 -1.53 20.26 -0.68
CA ALA A 85 -2.84 20.34 -1.31
C ALA A 85 -3.50 21.72 -1.11
N ARG A 86 -3.40 22.31 0.09
CA ARG A 86 -3.85 23.69 0.35
C ARG A 86 -3.08 24.72 -0.49
N ALA A 87 -1.76 24.54 -0.63
CA ALA A 87 -0.94 25.44 -1.45
C ALA A 87 -1.34 25.40 -2.94
N LEU A 88 -1.63 24.20 -3.48
CA LEU A 88 -2.12 24.02 -4.85
C LEU A 88 -3.50 24.64 -5.04
N ALA A 89 -4.45 24.41 -4.15
CA ALA A 89 -5.78 25.01 -4.22
C ALA A 89 -5.71 26.53 -4.11
N ALA A 90 -4.82 27.09 -3.27
CA ALA A 90 -4.58 28.52 -3.19
C ALA A 90 -3.95 29.10 -4.48
N ALA A 91 -3.24 28.28 -5.26
CA ALA A 91 -2.71 28.64 -6.57
C ALA A 91 -3.73 28.49 -7.71
N GLY A 92 -4.96 28.02 -7.40
CA GLY A 92 -6.06 27.92 -8.36
C GLY A 92 -6.35 26.51 -8.87
N ALA A 93 -5.69 25.47 -8.34
CA ALA A 93 -6.03 24.09 -8.68
C ALA A 93 -7.47 23.75 -8.25
N ASP A 94 -8.21 23.03 -9.09
CA ASP A 94 -9.60 22.66 -8.83
C ASP A 94 -9.70 21.36 -7.99
N PRO A 95 -10.10 21.43 -6.70
CA PRO A 95 -10.24 20.26 -5.85
C PRO A 95 -11.39 19.34 -6.27
N TRP A 96 -12.34 19.82 -7.07
CA TRP A 96 -13.57 19.10 -7.37
C TRP A 96 -13.63 18.56 -8.80
N ARG A 97 -12.59 18.78 -9.60
CA ARG A 97 -12.48 18.20 -10.94
C ARG A 97 -12.46 16.67 -10.86
N PRO A 98 -13.41 15.94 -11.48
CA PRO A 98 -13.39 14.48 -11.54
C PRO A 98 -12.20 13.97 -12.35
N LEU A 99 -11.50 12.96 -11.83
CA LEU A 99 -10.35 12.31 -12.43
C LEU A 99 -10.56 10.79 -12.48
N VAL A 100 -9.60 9.99 -12.02
CA VAL A 100 -9.62 8.53 -12.08
C VAL A 100 -10.85 7.97 -11.34
N GLY A 101 -11.55 7.03 -11.96
CA GLY A 101 -12.76 6.40 -11.41
C GLY A 101 -13.89 7.37 -11.04
N GLY A 102 -13.85 8.61 -11.58
CA GLY A 102 -14.82 9.67 -11.26
C GLY A 102 -14.62 10.31 -9.88
N TRP A 103 -13.52 10.05 -9.21
CA TRP A 103 -13.13 10.73 -7.98
C TRP A 103 -12.45 12.07 -8.29
N SER A 104 -12.64 13.03 -7.40
CA SER A 104 -11.87 14.27 -7.37
C SER A 104 -10.95 14.31 -6.15
N PRO A 105 -9.88 15.13 -6.15
CA PRO A 105 -9.03 15.32 -4.97
C PRO A 105 -9.82 15.66 -3.71
N GLY A 106 -10.79 16.58 -3.83
CA GLY A 106 -11.64 17.00 -2.72
C GLY A 106 -12.52 15.85 -2.19
N ARG A 107 -13.09 15.05 -3.08
CA ARG A 107 -13.92 13.91 -2.68
C ARG A 107 -13.11 12.81 -2.01
N LEU A 108 -11.86 12.55 -2.47
CA LEU A 108 -10.92 11.66 -1.76
C LEU A 108 -10.59 12.20 -0.37
N GLY A 109 -10.32 13.51 -0.25
CA GLY A 109 -10.08 14.16 1.03
C GLY A 109 -11.18 13.90 2.05
N LEU A 110 -12.47 13.90 1.63
CA LEU A 110 -13.60 13.57 2.51
C LEU A 110 -13.52 12.15 3.12
N ALA A 111 -12.90 11.20 2.42
CA ALA A 111 -12.70 9.83 2.91
C ALA A 111 -11.44 9.68 3.77
N GLY A 112 -10.52 10.64 3.69
CA GLY A 112 -9.21 10.63 4.32
C GLY A 112 -9.18 11.07 5.78
N PRO A 113 -7.96 11.31 6.31
CA PRO A 113 -7.75 11.79 7.68
C PRO A 113 -8.10 13.28 7.87
N THR A 114 -8.14 14.07 6.79
CA THR A 114 -8.45 15.51 6.78
C THR A 114 -9.72 15.79 5.96
N PRO A 115 -10.91 15.37 6.42
CA PRO A 115 -12.15 15.48 5.63
C PRO A 115 -12.62 16.93 5.40
N ASP A 116 -12.08 17.87 6.13
CA ASP A 116 -12.28 19.32 6.03
C ASP A 116 -11.21 20.03 5.19
N LEU A 117 -10.40 19.27 4.45
CA LEU A 117 -9.29 19.81 3.63
C LEU A 117 -9.79 20.88 2.63
N PHE A 118 -10.92 20.63 2.00
CA PHE A 118 -11.59 21.57 1.09
C PHE A 118 -13.07 21.73 1.47
N PRO A 119 -13.62 22.96 1.43
CA PRO A 119 -15.04 23.15 1.64
C PRO A 119 -15.83 22.45 0.52
N LEU A 120 -16.86 21.68 0.89
CA LEU A 120 -17.74 21.05 -0.09
C LEU A 120 -18.61 22.12 -0.77
N PRO A 121 -18.51 22.29 -2.11
CA PRO A 121 -19.32 23.27 -2.82
C PRO A 121 -20.82 22.96 -2.74
N GLU A 122 -21.65 23.97 -2.84
CA GLU A 122 -23.11 23.80 -2.94
C GLU A 122 -23.45 23.01 -4.21
N GLY A 123 -24.23 21.93 -4.04
CA GLY A 123 -24.62 21.04 -5.13
C GLY A 123 -23.65 19.89 -5.42
N GLU A 124 -22.43 19.91 -4.87
CA GLU A 124 -21.50 18.79 -4.97
C GLU A 124 -21.94 17.63 -4.05
N ARG A 125 -21.70 16.40 -4.54
CA ARG A 125 -22.02 15.20 -3.79
C ARG A 125 -20.92 14.86 -2.81
N GLY A 126 -21.27 14.82 -1.52
CA GLY A 126 -20.40 14.21 -0.51
C GLY A 126 -20.30 12.68 -0.69
N LEU A 127 -19.67 12.02 0.27
CA LEU A 127 -19.57 10.55 0.28
C LEU A 127 -20.97 9.92 0.42
N THR A 128 -21.21 8.82 -0.27
CA THR A 128 -22.35 7.94 -0.06
C THR A 128 -22.30 7.25 1.30
N GLY A 129 -23.38 6.57 1.71
CA GLY A 129 -23.41 5.75 2.92
C GLY A 129 -22.38 4.63 2.90
N ALA A 130 -22.22 3.97 1.75
CA ALA A 130 -21.26 2.89 1.54
C ALA A 130 -19.80 3.40 1.61
N GLU A 131 -19.48 4.49 0.95
CA GLU A 131 -18.15 5.10 0.97
C GLU A 131 -17.75 5.59 2.37
N ARG A 132 -18.68 6.18 3.14
CA ARG A 132 -18.45 6.52 4.54
C ARG A 132 -18.21 5.28 5.41
N ALA A 133 -18.92 4.18 5.14
CA ALA A 133 -18.71 2.92 5.85
C ALA A 133 -17.32 2.34 5.51
N ALA A 134 -16.95 2.31 4.23
CA ALA A 134 -15.62 1.88 3.78
C ALA A 134 -14.50 2.73 4.40
N ALA A 135 -14.64 4.05 4.42
CA ALA A 135 -13.66 4.95 5.04
C ALA A 135 -13.51 4.72 6.56
N ARG A 136 -14.61 4.44 7.28
CA ARG A 136 -14.53 4.07 8.71
C ARG A 136 -13.82 2.74 8.91
N GLU A 137 -14.17 1.73 8.10
CA GLU A 137 -13.55 0.41 8.19
C GLU A 137 -12.07 0.46 7.80
N GLY A 138 -11.69 1.21 6.76
CA GLY A 138 -10.30 1.41 6.39
C GLY A 138 -9.48 1.99 7.53
N ARG A 139 -9.96 3.06 8.15
CA ARG A 139 -9.28 3.64 9.34
C ARG A 139 -9.18 2.66 10.50
N ARG A 140 -10.26 1.88 10.76
CA ARG A 140 -10.25 0.85 11.81
C ARG A 140 -9.18 -0.20 11.54
N LEU A 141 -9.14 -0.73 10.31
CA LEU A 141 -8.23 -1.80 9.92
C LEU A 141 -6.76 -1.34 9.93
N VAL A 142 -6.48 -0.18 9.36
CA VAL A 142 -5.13 0.42 9.41
C VAL A 142 -4.69 0.67 10.86
N ALA A 143 -5.59 1.18 11.71
CA ALA A 143 -5.28 1.39 13.12
C ALA A 143 -5.06 0.07 13.90
N ALA A 144 -5.83 -0.99 13.58
CA ALA A 144 -5.68 -2.30 14.21
C ALA A 144 -4.36 -2.97 13.84
N LEU A 145 -3.93 -2.87 12.59
CA LEU A 145 -2.66 -3.42 12.13
C LEU A 145 -1.46 -2.56 12.55
N GLY A 146 -1.67 -1.24 12.65
CA GLY A 146 -0.62 -0.31 13.05
C GLY A 146 0.42 -0.07 11.95
N ASP A 147 1.53 0.54 12.36
CA ASP A 147 2.70 0.77 11.50
C ASP A 147 3.65 -0.42 11.62
N LEU A 148 3.48 -1.39 10.74
CA LEU A 148 4.21 -2.64 10.76
C LEU A 148 5.43 -2.57 9.83
N TYR A 149 6.57 -3.02 10.34
CA TYR A 149 7.67 -3.43 9.48
C TYR A 149 7.43 -4.89 9.07
N TYR A 150 7.17 -5.15 7.79
CA TYR A 150 6.84 -6.48 7.25
C TYR A 150 7.65 -6.84 6.00
N ASP A 151 8.71 -6.10 5.71
CA ASP A 151 9.61 -6.42 4.59
C ASP A 151 10.12 -7.86 4.69
N GLY A 152 10.12 -8.56 3.56
CA GLY A 152 10.49 -9.97 3.47
C GLY A 152 9.39 -10.95 3.88
N THR A 153 8.25 -10.47 4.37
CA THR A 153 7.16 -11.33 4.83
C THR A 153 6.26 -11.78 3.68
N GLY A 154 6.00 -13.08 3.59
CA GLY A 154 4.96 -13.66 2.76
C GLY A 154 3.66 -13.83 3.54
N LEU A 155 2.54 -13.44 2.94
CA LEU A 155 1.19 -13.57 3.51
C LEU A 155 0.23 -14.19 2.50
N ALA A 156 -0.75 -14.95 3.02
CA ALA A 156 -1.96 -15.31 2.29
C ALA A 156 -3.17 -14.97 3.18
N CYS A 157 -3.97 -14.00 2.75
CA CYS A 157 -5.24 -13.63 3.37
C CYS A 157 -6.36 -14.45 2.72
N VAL A 158 -7.11 -15.25 3.48
CA VAL A 158 -8.08 -16.22 2.94
C VAL A 158 -9.46 -15.96 3.53
N ALA A 159 -10.45 -15.76 2.68
CA ALA A 159 -11.84 -15.56 3.12
C ALA A 159 -12.52 -16.86 3.56
N GLY A 160 -13.35 -16.77 4.61
CA GLY A 160 -14.37 -17.77 4.94
C GLY A 160 -13.90 -19.10 5.51
N ILE A 161 -12.58 -19.28 5.75
CA ILE A 161 -12.03 -20.47 6.39
C ILE A 161 -11.25 -20.11 7.66
N ASP A 162 -11.18 -21.03 8.61
CA ASP A 162 -10.35 -20.88 9.80
C ASP A 162 -8.95 -21.51 9.63
N ALA A 163 -8.13 -21.45 10.67
CA ALA A 163 -6.77 -21.97 10.65
C ALA A 163 -6.73 -23.49 10.45
N GLU A 164 -7.65 -24.24 11.05
CA GLU A 164 -7.69 -25.70 10.94
C GLU A 164 -8.06 -26.14 9.51
N GLU A 165 -9.03 -25.48 8.90
CA GLU A 165 -9.38 -25.73 7.50
C GLU A 165 -8.22 -25.35 6.55
N ALA A 166 -7.50 -24.26 6.82
CA ALA A 166 -6.31 -23.91 6.04
C ALA A 166 -5.22 -24.99 6.14
N VAL A 167 -4.95 -25.50 7.35
CA VAL A 167 -4.01 -26.61 7.56
C VAL A 167 -4.43 -27.87 6.80
N HIS A 168 -5.73 -28.20 6.85
CA HIS A 168 -6.28 -29.34 6.13
C HIS A 168 -6.11 -29.20 4.61
N ARG A 169 -6.44 -28.03 4.03
CA ARG A 169 -6.28 -27.77 2.57
C ARG A 169 -4.83 -27.83 2.11
N LEU A 170 -3.93 -27.38 2.96
CA LEU A 170 -2.50 -27.41 2.69
C LEU A 170 -1.89 -28.81 2.90
N GLU A 171 -2.63 -29.73 3.52
CA GLU A 171 -2.11 -31.04 3.96
C GLU A 171 -0.87 -30.86 4.86
N ALA A 172 -0.86 -29.77 5.63
CA ALA A 172 0.27 -29.39 6.45
C ALA A 172 0.29 -30.17 7.78
N VAL A 173 1.48 -30.30 8.35
CA VAL A 173 1.68 -31.04 9.62
C VAL A 173 1.92 -29.99 10.72
N HIS A 174 1.22 -30.16 11.86
CA HIS A 174 1.45 -29.32 13.03
C HIS A 174 2.89 -29.44 13.51
N ARG A 175 3.52 -28.33 13.76
CA ARG A 175 4.80 -28.22 14.46
C ARG A 175 4.56 -27.85 15.92
N ALA A 176 5.42 -28.37 16.82
CA ALA A 176 5.49 -27.83 18.17
C ALA A 176 5.80 -26.32 18.10
N ALA A 177 5.31 -25.54 19.09
CA ALA A 177 5.49 -24.11 19.14
C ALA A 177 6.93 -23.72 18.74
N ALA A 178 7.06 -22.56 18.09
CA ALA A 178 8.35 -22.00 17.73
C ALA A 178 9.33 -22.06 18.91
N PRO A 179 10.62 -22.30 18.67
CA PRO A 179 11.62 -22.24 19.72
C PRO A 179 11.54 -20.89 20.45
N PRO A 180 11.94 -20.86 21.74
CA PRO A 180 11.87 -19.65 22.54
C PRO A 180 12.62 -18.50 21.90
N GLU A 181 12.15 -17.30 22.19
CA GLU A 181 12.69 -16.02 21.75
C GLU A 181 14.22 -16.00 21.88
N ASP A 182 14.92 -16.09 20.78
CA ASP A 182 16.34 -15.79 20.77
C ASP A 182 16.50 -14.28 20.50
N GLU A 183 17.33 -13.66 21.34
CA GLU A 183 17.80 -12.29 21.15
C GLU A 183 18.57 -12.24 19.81
N ASP A 184 18.47 -11.13 19.07
CA ASP A 184 19.35 -10.94 17.91
C ASP A 184 20.83 -10.97 18.35
N PRO A 185 21.80 -11.13 17.44
CA PRO A 185 23.22 -11.14 17.79
C PRO A 185 23.69 -9.89 18.56
N ASP A 186 22.91 -8.82 18.54
CA ASP A 186 23.14 -7.57 19.26
C ASP A 186 22.36 -7.47 20.59
N GLY A 187 21.68 -8.55 21.02
CA GLY A 187 20.92 -8.60 22.27
C GLY A 187 19.65 -7.73 22.28
N ARG A 188 19.09 -7.43 21.12
CA ARG A 188 17.84 -6.71 21.00
C ARG A 188 16.67 -7.69 20.95
N PRO A 189 15.51 -7.36 21.57
CA PRO A 189 14.31 -8.15 21.39
C PRO A 189 14.01 -8.25 19.89
N ASN A 190 13.87 -9.49 19.40
CA ASN A 190 13.44 -9.71 18.02
C ASN A 190 12.07 -9.07 17.84
N PRO A 191 11.91 -8.03 16.98
CA PRO A 191 10.63 -7.36 16.77
C PRO A 191 9.55 -8.29 16.20
N TYR A 192 9.94 -9.47 15.77
CA TYR A 192 9.06 -10.51 15.19
C TYR A 192 8.76 -11.66 16.17
N GLY A 193 9.11 -11.49 17.47
CA GLY A 193 8.68 -12.30 18.59
C GLY A 193 8.51 -13.80 18.30
N GLY A 194 9.59 -14.58 18.17
CA GLY A 194 9.51 -16.03 18.00
C GLY A 194 9.06 -16.50 16.60
N LEU A 195 8.99 -15.62 15.62
CA LEU A 195 8.72 -15.96 14.22
C LEU A 195 9.99 -16.39 13.45
N TYR A 196 11.17 -16.34 14.07
CA TYR A 196 12.42 -16.82 13.46
C TYR A 196 12.81 -18.18 13.99
N PRO A 197 12.78 -19.23 13.15
CA PRO A 197 13.70 -20.34 13.31
C PRO A 197 15.06 -19.91 12.74
N TYR A 198 16.08 -19.87 13.58
CA TYR A 198 17.45 -19.44 13.24
C TYR A 198 18.25 -20.45 12.40
N ASP A 199 17.63 -21.22 11.54
CA ASP A 199 18.37 -22.03 10.60
C ASP A 199 17.97 -21.63 9.17
N GLU A 200 18.83 -20.85 8.51
CA GLU A 200 18.60 -20.37 7.12
C GLU A 200 18.34 -21.52 6.13
N GLY A 201 18.60 -22.78 6.51
CA GLY A 201 18.33 -23.97 5.71
C GLY A 201 16.96 -24.63 5.93
N GLU A 202 16.27 -24.39 7.06
CA GLU A 202 15.00 -25.07 7.40
C GLU A 202 13.72 -24.22 7.23
N LEU A 203 13.83 -22.94 6.94
CA LEU A 203 12.69 -22.01 6.83
C LEU A 203 11.75 -22.29 5.65
N GLY A 204 12.20 -23.07 4.66
CA GLY A 204 11.57 -23.13 3.34
C GLY A 204 10.05 -23.34 3.33
N LEU A 205 9.49 -24.13 4.25
CA LEU A 205 8.08 -24.55 4.22
C LEU A 205 7.34 -24.42 5.56
N THR A 206 7.92 -23.80 6.58
CA THR A 206 7.22 -23.57 7.87
C THR A 206 6.45 -22.24 7.78
N VAL A 207 5.16 -22.28 8.11
CA VAL A 207 4.27 -21.12 8.10
C VAL A 207 3.45 -21.05 9.39
N GLY A 208 3.09 -19.83 9.79
CA GLY A 208 2.12 -19.58 10.85
C GLY A 208 0.72 -19.43 10.26
N VAL A 209 -0.30 -19.94 10.95
CA VAL A 209 -1.70 -19.78 10.55
C VAL A 209 -2.50 -19.20 11.70
N THR A 210 -3.27 -18.15 11.43
CA THR A 210 -4.07 -17.44 12.44
C THR A 210 -5.49 -17.22 11.94
N THR A 211 -6.47 -17.66 12.72
CA THR A 211 -7.89 -17.33 12.47
C THR A 211 -8.16 -15.88 12.86
N VAL A 212 -8.82 -15.15 11.96
CA VAL A 212 -9.28 -13.77 12.19
C VAL A 212 -10.74 -13.62 11.78
N PRO A 213 -11.47 -12.61 12.26
CA PRO A 213 -12.83 -12.36 11.80
C PRO A 213 -12.91 -12.24 10.27
N GLY A 214 -13.68 -13.11 9.63
CA GLY A 214 -13.85 -13.19 8.18
C GLY A 214 -13.04 -14.27 7.49
N GLY A 215 -12.07 -14.92 8.18
CA GLY A 215 -11.26 -16.00 7.61
C GLY A 215 -9.97 -16.27 8.35
N CYS A 216 -8.87 -16.48 7.64
CA CYS A 216 -7.55 -16.69 8.25
C CYS A 216 -6.42 -15.99 7.48
N VAL A 217 -5.29 -15.85 8.15
CA VAL A 217 -4.02 -15.38 7.55
C VAL A 217 -2.99 -16.47 7.71
N VAL A 218 -2.32 -16.81 6.61
CA VAL A 218 -1.11 -17.64 6.60
C VAL A 218 0.08 -16.70 6.47
N THR A 219 1.07 -16.78 7.35
CA THR A 219 2.21 -15.88 7.40
C THR A 219 3.54 -16.61 7.40
N GLN A 220 4.53 -16.02 6.76
CA GLN A 220 5.92 -16.48 6.82
C GLN A 220 6.86 -15.29 6.82
N PRO A 221 7.48 -14.93 7.95
CA PRO A 221 8.54 -13.92 7.97
C PRO A 221 9.73 -14.38 7.14
N TRP A 222 10.31 -13.47 6.37
CA TRP A 222 11.46 -13.74 5.50
C TRP A 222 11.30 -14.95 4.58
N GLY A 223 10.06 -15.17 4.11
CA GLY A 223 9.77 -16.31 3.26
C GLY A 223 8.63 -16.04 2.28
N PHE A 224 8.57 -16.85 1.25
CA PHE A 224 7.67 -16.69 0.11
C PHE A 224 6.58 -17.79 0.08
N ALA A 225 6.63 -18.79 0.97
CA ALA A 225 5.77 -19.96 0.87
C ALA A 225 4.26 -19.62 0.82
N PRO A 226 3.71 -18.68 1.61
CA PRO A 226 2.29 -18.33 1.52
C PRO A 226 1.85 -17.80 0.16
N GLN A 227 2.78 -17.20 -0.64
CA GLN A 227 2.46 -16.63 -1.94
C GLN A 227 2.75 -17.58 -3.12
N MET A 228 3.28 -18.78 -2.86
CA MET A 228 3.49 -19.75 -3.94
C MET A 228 2.16 -20.12 -4.61
N PRO A 229 2.10 -20.18 -5.95
CA PRO A 229 0.85 -20.41 -6.68
C PRO A 229 0.07 -21.65 -6.23
N GLY A 230 0.76 -22.76 -6.00
CA GLY A 230 0.13 -24.00 -5.52
C GLY A 230 -0.41 -23.92 -4.09
N VAL A 231 0.19 -23.06 -3.24
CA VAL A 231 -0.33 -22.78 -1.88
C VAL A 231 -1.60 -21.93 -1.99
N LEU A 232 -1.57 -20.86 -2.75
CA LEU A 232 -2.73 -19.97 -2.96
C LEU A 232 -3.90 -20.71 -3.61
N ALA A 233 -3.62 -21.57 -4.61
CA ALA A 233 -4.66 -22.35 -5.27
C ALA A 233 -5.40 -23.29 -4.30
N ARG A 234 -4.68 -23.98 -3.43
CA ARG A 234 -5.28 -24.87 -2.41
C ARG A 234 -6.09 -24.09 -1.38
N LEU A 235 -5.54 -22.99 -0.88
CA LEU A 235 -6.21 -22.12 0.09
C LEU A 235 -7.50 -21.53 -0.46
N SER A 236 -7.52 -21.15 -1.74
CA SER A 236 -8.64 -20.47 -2.39
C SER A 236 -9.74 -21.41 -2.92
N ALA A 237 -9.64 -22.74 -2.73
CA ALA A 237 -10.67 -23.69 -3.17
C ALA A 237 -12.06 -23.29 -2.62
N GLY A 238 -13.02 -22.99 -3.51
CA GLY A 238 -14.36 -22.53 -3.18
C GLY A 238 -14.42 -21.13 -2.51
N THR A 239 -13.33 -20.37 -2.51
CA THR A 239 -13.27 -19.03 -1.91
C THR A 239 -12.27 -18.14 -2.63
N VAL A 240 -11.92 -17.00 -2.03
CA VAL A 240 -10.91 -16.06 -2.53
C VAL A 240 -9.74 -15.95 -1.54
N CYS A 241 -8.55 -15.88 -2.11
CA CYS A 241 -7.30 -15.65 -1.40
C CYS A 241 -6.55 -14.47 -2.02
N TYR A 242 -5.97 -13.62 -1.19
CA TYR A 242 -5.02 -12.57 -1.59
C TYR A 242 -3.64 -12.93 -1.05
N GLY A 243 -2.71 -13.26 -1.95
CA GLY A 243 -1.31 -13.46 -1.62
C GLY A 243 -0.55 -12.13 -1.63
N LEU A 244 0.33 -11.93 -0.67
CA LEU A 244 1.20 -10.75 -0.57
C LEU A 244 2.63 -11.19 -0.25
N TYR A 245 3.59 -10.66 -0.98
CA TYR A 245 4.99 -10.67 -0.60
C TYR A 245 5.53 -9.26 -0.50
N ALA A 246 5.92 -8.86 0.69
CA ALA A 246 6.55 -7.58 0.94
C ALA A 246 8.04 -7.64 0.53
N ASN A 247 8.33 -7.30 -0.72
CA ASN A 247 9.69 -7.38 -1.25
C ASN A 247 10.47 -6.12 -0.88
N PRO A 248 11.56 -6.24 -0.08
CA PRO A 248 12.32 -5.08 0.38
C PRO A 248 13.07 -4.34 -0.74
N LYS A 249 13.14 -4.90 -1.95
CA LYS A 249 13.86 -4.31 -3.09
C LYS A 249 12.94 -3.74 -4.16
N SER A 250 11.78 -4.35 -4.38
CA SER A 250 10.88 -4.01 -5.49
C SER A 250 9.46 -3.62 -5.06
N GLY A 251 9.24 -3.47 -3.75
CA GLY A 251 7.93 -3.13 -3.19
C GLY A 251 6.98 -4.32 -3.07
N ASP A 252 5.78 -4.05 -2.63
CA ASP A 252 4.79 -5.07 -2.34
C ASP A 252 4.28 -5.73 -3.63
N GLN A 253 4.26 -7.06 -3.62
CA GLN A 253 3.78 -7.88 -4.74
C GLN A 253 2.54 -8.66 -4.33
N GLY A 254 1.45 -8.46 -5.04
CA GLY A 254 0.16 -9.07 -4.75
C GLY A 254 -0.28 -10.08 -5.81
N SER A 255 -1.09 -11.07 -5.38
CA SER A 255 -1.75 -12.01 -6.28
C SER A 255 -3.17 -12.31 -5.80
N ILE A 256 -4.13 -12.32 -6.69
CA ILE A 256 -5.53 -12.70 -6.42
C ILE A 256 -5.77 -14.10 -6.98
N VAL A 257 -6.22 -15.00 -6.13
CA VAL A 257 -6.58 -16.37 -6.53
C VAL A 257 -7.98 -16.69 -6.03
N ARG A 258 -8.85 -17.10 -6.93
CA ARG A 258 -10.24 -17.49 -6.63
C ARG A 258 -10.49 -18.90 -7.14
N ASP A 259 -11.00 -19.74 -6.25
CA ASP A 259 -11.34 -21.14 -6.56
C ASP A 259 -10.22 -21.86 -7.35
N GLY A 260 -8.99 -21.72 -6.87
CA GLY A 260 -7.78 -22.29 -7.47
C GLY A 260 -7.26 -21.57 -8.73
N THR A 261 -7.96 -20.55 -9.23
CA THR A 261 -7.59 -19.83 -10.46
C THR A 261 -6.97 -18.48 -10.14
N VAL A 262 -5.82 -18.17 -10.74
CA VAL A 262 -5.18 -16.85 -10.64
C VAL A 262 -5.98 -15.84 -11.47
N GLU A 263 -6.56 -14.84 -10.81
CA GLU A 263 -7.29 -13.72 -11.44
C GLU A 263 -6.40 -12.50 -11.68
N GLY A 264 -5.34 -12.34 -10.89
CA GLY A 264 -4.38 -11.24 -11.02
C GLY A 264 -3.06 -11.57 -10.35
N SER A 265 -1.98 -11.05 -10.91
CA SER A 265 -0.60 -11.19 -10.39
C SER A 265 0.16 -9.90 -10.60
N ASP A 266 1.31 -9.77 -9.92
CA ASP A 266 2.16 -8.57 -9.94
C ASP A 266 1.40 -7.28 -9.56
N LEU A 267 0.38 -7.41 -8.74
CA LEU A 267 -0.38 -6.29 -8.18
C LEU A 267 0.46 -5.57 -7.12
N HIS A 268 0.28 -4.26 -7.02
CA HIS A 268 0.98 -3.43 -6.04
C HIS A 268 0.01 -2.88 -4.99
N PRO A 269 -0.43 -3.72 -4.00
CA PRO A 269 -1.37 -3.31 -2.98
C PRO A 269 -0.81 -2.16 -2.13
N GLY A 270 -1.66 -1.20 -1.80
CA GLY A 270 -1.25 0.01 -1.08
C GLY A 270 -0.57 1.08 -1.95
N GLY A 271 -0.44 0.84 -3.27
CA GLY A 271 0.04 1.80 -4.26
C GLY A 271 -1.05 2.75 -4.78
N ALA A 272 -0.66 3.60 -5.75
CA ALA A 272 -1.60 4.45 -6.47
C ALA A 272 -2.57 3.61 -7.31
N PRO A 273 -3.82 4.08 -7.52
CA PRO A 273 -4.75 3.40 -8.40
C PRO A 273 -4.29 3.49 -9.86
N ASP A 274 -4.60 2.46 -10.65
CA ASP A 274 -4.38 2.48 -12.08
C ASP A 274 -5.23 3.57 -12.77
N PRO A 275 -4.81 4.10 -13.92
CA PRO A 275 -5.56 5.15 -14.64
C PRO A 275 -6.97 4.74 -15.06
N ASP A 276 -7.23 3.44 -15.25
CA ASP A 276 -8.51 2.86 -15.62
C ASP A 276 -9.25 2.20 -14.44
N ALA A 277 -8.76 2.42 -13.19
CA ALA A 277 -9.36 1.87 -12.00
C ALA A 277 -10.82 2.32 -11.83
N THR A 278 -11.64 1.40 -11.37
CA THR A 278 -13.03 1.67 -10.99
C THR A 278 -13.12 2.60 -9.77
N SER A 279 -14.28 3.19 -9.54
CA SER A 279 -14.51 4.05 -8.36
C SER A 279 -14.22 3.33 -7.03
N GLU A 280 -14.51 2.03 -6.95
CA GLU A 280 -14.27 1.22 -5.75
C GLU A 280 -12.78 0.93 -5.55
N GLU A 281 -12.05 0.63 -6.62
CA GLU A 281 -10.60 0.40 -6.58
C GLU A 281 -9.84 1.68 -6.22
N VAL A 282 -10.24 2.84 -6.76
CA VAL A 282 -9.66 4.14 -6.37
C VAL A 282 -9.84 4.39 -4.88
N LEU A 283 -11.05 4.16 -4.35
CA LEU A 283 -11.30 4.35 -2.93
C LEU A 283 -10.48 3.38 -2.08
N ALA A 284 -10.40 2.11 -2.46
CA ALA A 284 -9.61 1.10 -1.75
C ALA A 284 -8.11 1.46 -1.75
N SER A 285 -7.54 1.81 -2.91
CA SER A 285 -6.14 2.25 -3.02
C SER A 285 -5.88 3.46 -2.13
N TYR A 286 -6.79 4.44 -2.09
CA TYR A 286 -6.66 5.61 -1.23
C TYR A 286 -6.75 5.28 0.26
N LEU A 287 -7.70 4.44 0.68
CA LEU A 287 -7.92 4.10 2.10
C LEU A 287 -6.78 3.28 2.69
N TYR A 288 -6.17 2.42 1.89
CA TYR A 288 -5.11 1.49 2.31
C TYR A 288 -3.73 1.86 1.77
N ARG A 289 -3.57 3.09 1.24
CA ARG A 289 -2.27 3.56 0.77
C ARG A 289 -1.19 3.40 1.83
N HIS A 290 -0.03 2.96 1.42
CA HIS A 290 1.11 2.66 2.28
C HIS A 290 0.89 1.52 3.30
N ASN A 291 -0.19 0.73 3.16
CA ASN A 291 -0.45 -0.44 4.01
C ASN A 291 -0.99 -1.62 3.19
N ALA A 292 -0.08 -2.32 2.52
CA ALA A 292 -0.42 -3.47 1.67
C ALA A 292 -1.10 -4.61 2.44
N VAL A 293 -0.75 -4.80 3.71
CA VAL A 293 -1.36 -5.82 4.57
C VAL A 293 -2.84 -5.50 4.82
N ALA A 294 -3.15 -4.23 5.14
CA ALA A 294 -4.53 -3.79 5.31
C ALA A 294 -5.33 -3.92 4.01
N TYR A 295 -4.72 -3.56 2.87
CA TYR A 295 -5.34 -3.75 1.56
C TYR A 295 -5.68 -5.23 1.32
N SER A 296 -4.72 -6.13 1.52
CA SER A 296 -4.89 -7.58 1.29
C SER A 296 -5.99 -8.17 2.18
N CYS A 297 -6.02 -7.80 3.47
CA CYS A 297 -7.08 -8.19 4.39
C CYS A 297 -8.45 -7.66 3.95
N ALA A 298 -8.54 -6.37 3.60
CA ALA A 298 -9.79 -5.75 3.18
C ALA A 298 -10.34 -6.35 1.90
N PHE A 299 -9.46 -6.67 0.94
CA PHE A 299 -9.83 -7.25 -0.35
C PHE A 299 -10.63 -8.54 -0.19
N VAL A 300 -10.20 -9.42 0.73
CA VAL A 300 -10.90 -10.69 1.00
C VAL A 300 -11.90 -10.61 2.17
N GLY A 301 -12.13 -9.41 2.72
CA GLY A 301 -13.11 -9.18 3.78
C GLY A 301 -12.67 -9.59 5.18
N LEU A 302 -11.37 -9.76 5.43
CA LEU A 302 -10.83 -10.01 6.76
C LEU A 302 -10.88 -8.75 7.62
N ARG A 303 -11.12 -8.93 8.91
CA ARG A 303 -11.24 -7.85 9.90
C ARG A 303 -10.42 -8.12 11.16
N PRO A 304 -9.09 -8.31 11.06
CA PRO A 304 -8.26 -8.50 12.23
C PRO A 304 -8.47 -7.35 13.25
N ALA A 305 -8.40 -7.69 14.53
CA ALA A 305 -8.54 -6.73 15.62
C ALA A 305 -7.18 -6.13 16.03
N ASP A 306 -6.10 -6.78 15.65
CA ASP A 306 -4.71 -6.39 15.93
C ASP A 306 -3.77 -6.98 14.87
N ALA A 307 -2.47 -6.75 15.03
CA ALA A 307 -1.42 -7.18 14.11
C ALA A 307 -0.98 -8.64 14.29
N ARG A 308 -1.48 -9.37 15.29
CA ARG A 308 -0.97 -10.70 15.68
C ARG A 308 -0.93 -11.70 14.52
N ALA A 309 -1.90 -11.66 13.62
CA ALA A 309 -1.92 -12.54 12.46
C ALA A 309 -0.73 -12.35 11.50
N VAL A 310 -0.03 -11.21 11.59
CA VAL A 310 1.14 -10.86 10.77
C VAL A 310 2.43 -10.95 11.58
N THR A 311 2.42 -10.40 12.80
CA THR A 311 3.61 -10.29 13.66
C THR A 311 3.74 -11.44 14.67
N GLY A 312 2.75 -12.31 14.74
CA GLY A 312 2.71 -13.46 15.66
C GLY A 312 2.41 -13.09 17.12
N PRO A 313 2.35 -14.11 18.01
CA PRO A 313 2.41 -15.53 17.66
C PRO A 313 1.16 -15.99 16.89
N PRO A 314 1.28 -16.88 15.89
CA PRO A 314 0.14 -17.46 15.20
C PRO A 314 -0.64 -18.43 16.11
N ASP A 315 -1.86 -18.81 15.69
CA ASP A 315 -2.63 -19.85 16.40
C ASP A 315 -1.97 -21.22 16.25
N LEU A 316 -1.44 -21.50 15.04
CA LEU A 316 -0.81 -22.77 14.70
C LEU A 316 0.49 -22.51 13.93
N TRP A 317 1.54 -23.26 14.27
CA TRP A 317 2.72 -23.44 13.45
C TRP A 317 2.59 -24.75 12.68
N VAL A 318 2.81 -24.71 11.37
CA VAL A 318 2.69 -25.88 10.50
C VAL A 318 3.81 -25.93 9.47
N GLU A 319 4.14 -27.13 9.05
CA GLU A 319 5.07 -27.41 7.96
C GLU A 319 4.30 -27.89 6.73
N LEU A 320 4.49 -27.21 5.62
CA LEU A 320 3.93 -27.60 4.33
C LEU A 320 4.65 -28.87 3.84
N PRO A 321 3.95 -29.78 3.15
CA PRO A 321 4.59 -30.97 2.59
C PRO A 321 5.64 -30.63 1.55
N GLN A 322 6.71 -31.43 1.49
CA GLN A 322 7.77 -31.32 0.48
C GLN A 322 7.24 -31.69 -0.90
N ARG A 323 6.85 -30.71 -1.69
CA ARG A 323 6.40 -30.87 -3.06
C ARG A 323 6.66 -29.56 -3.85
N ASP A 324 6.47 -29.63 -5.16
CA ASP A 324 6.46 -28.42 -5.98
C ASP A 324 5.21 -27.58 -5.68
N HIS A 325 5.41 -26.41 -5.10
CA HIS A 325 4.35 -25.42 -4.82
C HIS A 325 4.35 -24.26 -5.83
N TRP A 326 5.27 -24.27 -6.79
CA TRP A 326 5.35 -23.24 -7.85
C TRP A 326 4.43 -23.55 -9.02
N ASN A 327 4.13 -24.83 -9.24
CA ASN A 327 3.20 -25.27 -10.26
C ASN A 327 1.81 -25.54 -9.65
N LEU A 328 0.76 -25.21 -10.42
CA LEU A 328 -0.65 -25.44 -10.06
C LEU A 328 -1.05 -26.90 -10.28
#